data_e2b1d2ee7a42da580777308f58633c49
#
_entry.id   e2b1d2ee7a42da580777308f58633c49
#
_cell.length_a   1.000
_cell.length_b   1.000
_cell.length_c   1.000
_cell.angle_alpha   90.00
_cell.angle_beta   90.00
_cell.angle_gamma   90.00
#
_symmetry.space_group_name_H-M   'P 1'
#
loop_
_entity.id
_entity.type
_entity.pdbx_description
1 polymer ?
#
loop_
_entity_poly.entity_id
_entity_poly.type
_entity_poly.pdbx_seq_one_letter_code
_entity_poly.pdbx_strand_id
1 'polypeptide(L)'
;MCIRDRDDLVEIESVENPDEIIDDYFNILEDYLNERKKRNPGKQCDYCDQSSRCGQFPLINADKITNRVREVKISKTNLVKLSNCERRTAWNVQYGLPREDYVEYESESTATKFHQFSQKLLVNNENFSDNENIESFNQLTNEEDEVTREQLFLKYQQLVSQLNNYDDLKIKEAEYILGFTCIVDGKGLRDGKIVDQKVATIYTGKSDLAGRLGDTPIIIELKTRPETPEDSLEAQLYALGASQLMKSESEIVVLHIYVSDNKAAVKERRFGLSELESAKAKFEDISKKPASWIPFDALSPNYNVGEWCEFCEFKNTCIEFR
;
A
#
# COMPACT_ATOMS: atom_id res chain seq x y z
N MET A 1 20.94 3.07 -1.23
CA MET A 1 21.06 2.21 -2.41
C MET A 1 20.93 0.77 -1.91
N CYS A 2 19.75 0.16 -2.07
CA CYS A 2 19.55 -1.25 -1.74
C CYS A 2 19.67 -2.02 -3.04
N ILE A 3 20.82 -2.67 -3.24
CA ILE A 3 21.01 -3.61 -4.34
C ILE A 3 20.94 -5.00 -3.72
N ARG A 4 19.88 -5.72 -4.04
CA ARG A 4 19.84 -7.17 -3.91
C ARG A 4 19.31 -7.72 -5.21
N ASP A 5 20.24 -8.08 -6.08
CA ASP A 5 19.93 -8.88 -7.24
C ASP A 5 20.14 -10.36 -6.89
N ARG A 6 19.16 -11.16 -7.23
CA ARG A 6 19.28 -12.61 -7.28
C ARG A 6 19.40 -13.00 -8.75
N ASP A 7 20.56 -13.57 -9.08
CA ASP A 7 20.78 -14.51 -10.18
C ASP A 7 20.72 -14.01 -11.64
N ASP A 8 20.74 -12.72 -11.91
CA ASP A 8 21.08 -12.25 -13.26
C ASP A 8 22.54 -11.79 -13.31
N LEU A 9 23.35 -12.48 -14.13
CA LEU A 9 24.67 -12.01 -14.51
C LEU A 9 24.48 -10.71 -15.30
N VAL A 10 24.61 -9.57 -14.62
CA VAL A 10 24.73 -8.29 -15.30
C VAL A 10 26.09 -8.27 -15.96
N GLU A 11 26.14 -8.38 -17.28
CA GLU A 11 27.33 -7.98 -18.04
C GLU A 11 27.58 -6.50 -17.74
N ILE A 12 28.61 -6.24 -16.93
CA ILE A 12 29.07 -4.87 -16.70
C ILE A 12 29.79 -4.48 -18.00
N GLU A 13 29.08 -3.77 -18.89
CA GLU A 13 29.72 -3.03 -19.96
C GLU A 13 30.81 -2.15 -19.33
N SER A 14 31.98 -2.15 -19.89
CA SER A 14 33.13 -1.35 -19.44
C SER A 14 32.68 0.10 -19.28
N VAL A 15 32.73 0.61 -18.08
CA VAL A 15 32.41 2.01 -17.79
C VAL A 15 33.44 2.88 -18.51
N GLU A 16 33.01 3.64 -19.51
CA GLU A 16 33.90 4.46 -20.33
C GLU A 16 34.60 5.58 -19.53
N ASN A 17 33.98 6.02 -18.42
CA ASN A 17 34.53 7.04 -17.53
C ASN A 17 34.24 6.77 -16.06
N PRO A 18 35.07 6.01 -15.33
CA PRO A 18 34.85 5.71 -13.94
C PRO A 18 34.86 6.95 -13.01
N ASP A 19 35.60 8.00 -13.40
CA ASP A 19 35.68 9.23 -12.59
C ASP A 19 34.37 10.00 -12.61
N GLU A 20 33.63 10.01 -13.71
CA GLU A 20 32.31 10.63 -13.81
C GLU A 20 31.27 9.94 -12.93
N ILE A 21 31.32 8.61 -12.83
CA ILE A 21 30.45 7.85 -11.93
C ILE A 21 30.80 8.12 -10.46
N ILE A 22 32.09 8.27 -10.17
CA ILE A 22 32.57 8.59 -8.83
C ILE A 22 32.12 10.02 -8.44
N ASP A 23 32.25 10.98 -9.35
CA ASP A 23 31.80 12.35 -9.13
C ASP A 23 30.27 12.45 -8.97
N ASP A 24 29.50 11.74 -9.77
CA ASP A 24 28.05 11.64 -9.61
C ASP A 24 27.66 11.00 -8.27
N TYR A 25 28.38 9.98 -7.84
CA TYR A 25 28.16 9.35 -6.54
C TYR A 25 28.48 10.30 -5.39
N PHE A 26 29.57 11.07 -5.46
CA PHE A 26 29.91 12.08 -4.47
C PHE A 26 28.92 13.25 -4.48
N ASN A 27 28.46 13.70 -5.62
CA ASN A 27 27.41 14.71 -5.74
C ASN A 27 26.10 14.23 -5.10
N ILE A 28 25.70 12.98 -5.33
CA ILE A 28 24.54 12.37 -4.69
C ILE A 28 24.72 12.26 -3.17
N LEU A 29 25.91 11.91 -2.69
CA LEU A 29 26.25 11.85 -1.27
C LEU A 29 26.24 13.26 -0.62
N GLU A 30 26.81 14.24 -1.26
CA GLU A 30 26.87 15.62 -0.78
C GLU A 30 25.49 16.24 -0.72
N ASP A 31 24.70 16.03 -1.73
CA ASP A 31 23.28 16.35 -1.75
C ASP A 31 22.53 15.60 -0.64
N TYR A 32 22.81 14.34 -0.36
CA TYR A 32 22.20 13.56 0.72
C TYR A 32 22.56 14.12 2.11
N LEU A 33 23.77 14.60 2.28
CA LEU A 33 24.25 15.17 3.55
C LEU A 33 23.73 16.59 3.77
N ASN A 34 23.65 17.40 2.72
CA ASN A 34 23.31 18.82 2.81
C ASN A 34 21.80 19.08 2.85
N GLU A 35 20.99 18.29 2.14
CA GLU A 35 19.55 18.58 2.01
C GLU A 35 18.64 17.74 2.91
N ARG A 36 19.16 16.79 3.70
CA ARG A 36 18.33 15.77 4.37
C ARG A 36 17.29 15.20 3.41
N LYS A 37 17.78 14.67 2.31
CA LYS A 37 17.00 14.41 1.11
C LYS A 37 15.66 13.76 1.35
N LYS A 38 14.72 14.26 0.60
CA LYS A 38 13.39 13.68 0.41
C LYS A 38 13.56 12.19 0.10
N ARG A 39 13.12 11.39 1.03
CA ARG A 39 13.03 9.95 0.82
C ARG A 39 12.05 9.72 -0.32
N ASN A 40 12.44 8.92 -1.29
CA ASN A 40 11.60 8.62 -2.44
C ASN A 40 10.88 7.30 -2.18
N PRO A 41 9.60 7.33 -1.75
CA PRO A 41 8.82 6.11 -1.57
C PRO A 41 8.58 5.43 -2.91
N GLY A 42 8.65 4.11 -2.91
CA GLY A 42 8.45 3.32 -4.11
C GLY A 42 8.29 1.83 -3.77
N LYS A 43 8.18 0.98 -4.79
CA LYS A 43 8.08 -0.48 -4.61
C LYS A 43 9.21 -1.06 -3.75
N GLN A 44 10.39 -0.44 -3.77
CA GLN A 44 11.52 -0.81 -2.94
C GLN A 44 11.24 -0.73 -1.42
N CYS A 45 10.25 0.05 -1.00
CA CYS A 45 9.89 0.15 0.42
C CYS A 45 9.31 -1.15 0.97
N ASP A 46 8.67 -1.96 0.13
CA ASP A 46 8.11 -3.26 0.53
C ASP A 46 9.19 -4.26 0.93
N TYR A 47 10.41 -4.09 0.41
CA TYR A 47 11.57 -4.97 0.63
C TYR A 47 12.68 -4.29 1.46
N CYS A 48 12.45 -3.07 1.92
CA CYS A 48 13.47 -2.29 2.63
C CYS A 48 13.64 -2.77 4.08
N ASP A 49 14.84 -3.20 4.44
CA ASP A 49 15.18 -3.63 5.80
C ASP A 49 15.21 -2.44 6.80
N GLN A 50 15.22 -1.21 6.33
CA GLN A 50 15.25 0.00 7.14
C GLN A 50 13.89 0.70 7.21
N SER A 51 12.82 0.09 6.73
CA SER A 51 11.50 0.72 6.63
C SER A 51 10.97 1.24 7.98
N SER A 52 11.17 0.51 9.08
CA SER A 52 10.80 0.95 10.44
C SER A 52 11.60 2.16 10.94
N ARG A 53 12.81 2.37 10.41
CA ARG A 53 13.71 3.47 10.79
C ARG A 53 13.70 4.59 9.76
N CYS A 54 13.05 4.39 8.65
CA CYS A 54 13.08 5.31 7.52
C CYS A 54 12.36 6.62 7.81
N GLY A 55 11.71 6.91 8.87
CA GLY A 55 11.00 8.17 9.15
C GLY A 55 10.08 8.66 8.03
N GLN A 56 9.94 7.91 6.92
CA GLN A 56 8.94 8.15 5.91
C GLN A 56 7.59 7.64 6.38
N PHE A 57 7.60 6.51 7.08
CA PHE A 57 6.41 5.99 7.73
C PHE A 57 6.35 6.54 9.16
N PRO A 58 5.32 7.30 9.49
CA PRO A 58 5.19 7.88 10.83
C PRO A 58 5.13 6.79 11.88
N LEU A 59 5.80 7.02 13.00
CA LEU A 59 5.79 6.11 14.15
C LEU A 59 4.61 6.44 15.06
N ILE A 60 3.73 5.49 15.25
CA ILE A 60 2.78 5.49 16.35
C ILE A 60 3.52 4.92 17.58
N ASN A 61 3.48 5.62 18.70
CA ASN A 61 4.26 5.28 19.91
C ASN A 61 5.80 5.36 19.73
N ALA A 62 6.27 6.42 19.06
CA ALA A 62 7.70 6.62 18.79
C ALA A 62 8.62 6.62 20.03
N ASP A 63 8.09 6.96 21.18
CA ASP A 63 8.76 6.95 22.49
C ASP A 63 9.18 5.54 22.98
N LYS A 64 8.61 4.49 22.36
CA LYS A 64 8.84 3.10 22.74
C LYS A 64 9.95 2.40 21.94
N ILE A 65 10.65 3.12 21.06
CA ILE A 65 11.72 2.53 20.24
C ILE A 65 12.94 2.24 21.10
N THR A 66 13.32 0.99 21.17
CA THR A 66 14.58 0.53 21.74
C THR A 66 15.45 -0.09 20.63
N ASN A 67 16.76 -0.23 20.88
CA ASN A 67 17.75 -0.65 19.88
C ASN A 67 17.53 -2.06 19.27
N ARG A 68 16.53 -2.84 19.71
CA ARG A 68 16.23 -4.18 19.19
C ARG A 68 14.72 -4.34 19.10
N VAL A 69 14.22 -4.14 17.91
CA VAL A 69 12.80 -4.25 17.59
C VAL A 69 12.65 -5.32 16.51
N ARG A 70 11.82 -6.32 16.74
CA ARG A 70 11.40 -7.24 15.68
C ARG A 70 10.41 -6.51 14.77
N GLU A 71 10.59 -6.65 13.47
CA GLU A 71 9.74 -6.00 12.48
C GLU A 71 8.80 -7.00 11.81
N VAL A 72 7.56 -6.59 11.61
CA VAL A 72 6.56 -7.32 10.81
C VAL A 72 5.92 -6.35 9.84
N LYS A 73 5.98 -6.66 8.54
CA LYS A 73 5.41 -5.81 7.48
C LYS A 73 4.04 -6.33 7.08
N ILE A 74 3.03 -5.48 7.18
CA ILE A 74 1.64 -5.78 6.83
C ILE A 74 1.21 -4.81 5.73
N SER A 75 1.13 -5.31 4.50
CA SER A 75 0.55 -4.54 3.39
C SER A 75 -0.98 -4.42 3.55
N LYS A 76 -1.57 -3.48 2.83
CA LYS A 76 -3.02 -3.31 2.70
C LYS A 76 -3.75 -4.65 2.46
N THR A 77 -3.28 -5.43 1.50
CA THR A 77 -3.86 -6.75 1.19
C THR A 77 -3.71 -7.73 2.35
N ASN A 78 -2.56 -7.75 3.02
CA ASN A 78 -2.34 -8.62 4.17
C ASN A 78 -3.12 -8.17 5.40
N LEU A 79 -3.46 -6.89 5.53
CA LEU A 79 -4.30 -6.39 6.60
C LEU A 79 -5.73 -6.97 6.51
N VAL A 80 -6.29 -7.06 5.30
CA VAL A 80 -7.58 -7.75 5.06
C VAL A 80 -7.47 -9.24 5.38
N LYS A 81 -6.40 -9.91 4.94
CA LYS A 81 -6.16 -11.33 5.27
C LYS A 81 -6.00 -11.55 6.77
N LEU A 82 -5.36 -10.61 7.49
CA LEU A 82 -5.17 -10.66 8.95
C LEU A 82 -6.50 -10.60 9.71
N SER A 83 -7.48 -9.87 9.20
CA SER A 83 -8.81 -9.84 9.81
C SER A 83 -9.56 -11.16 9.66
N ASN A 84 -9.35 -11.86 8.56
CA ASN A 84 -9.98 -13.14 8.26
C ASN A 84 -9.28 -14.33 8.92
N CYS A 85 -7.98 -14.43 8.78
CA CYS A 85 -7.18 -15.50 9.34
C CYS A 85 -5.75 -15.03 9.66
N GLU A 86 -5.43 -14.97 10.93
CA GLU A 86 -4.11 -14.51 11.42
C GLU A 86 -2.99 -15.42 10.92
N ARG A 87 -3.16 -16.74 10.97
CA ARG A 87 -2.17 -17.73 10.51
C ARG A 87 -1.85 -17.57 9.03
N ARG A 88 -2.86 -17.34 8.19
CA ARG A 88 -2.67 -17.09 6.75
C ARG A 88 -1.71 -15.92 6.51
N THR A 89 -1.92 -14.82 7.24
CA THR A 89 -1.06 -13.64 7.13
C THR A 89 0.32 -13.91 7.66
N ALA A 90 0.44 -14.54 8.83
CA ALA A 90 1.73 -14.86 9.43
C ALA A 90 2.58 -15.78 8.54
N TRP A 91 1.97 -16.80 7.94
CA TRP A 91 2.66 -17.70 7.01
C TRP A 91 3.23 -16.97 5.80
N ASN A 92 2.51 -15.97 5.33
CA ASN A 92 2.96 -15.15 4.23
C ASN A 92 4.09 -14.18 4.62
N VAL A 93 3.89 -13.38 5.69
CA VAL A 93 4.75 -12.22 5.98
C VAL A 93 5.87 -12.51 6.98
N GLN A 94 5.69 -13.49 7.86
CA GLN A 94 6.63 -13.80 8.93
C GLN A 94 7.42 -15.08 8.64
N TYR A 95 6.78 -16.11 8.14
CA TYR A 95 7.40 -17.42 8.00
C TYR A 95 7.79 -17.75 6.56
N GLY A 96 7.28 -17.01 5.59
CA GLY A 96 7.64 -17.18 4.18
C GLY A 96 7.35 -18.58 3.65
N LEU A 97 6.24 -19.21 4.09
CA LEU A 97 5.90 -20.54 3.63
C LEU A 97 5.60 -20.55 2.13
N PRO A 98 5.92 -21.65 1.43
CA PRO A 98 5.60 -21.80 0.03
C PRO A 98 4.08 -21.62 -0.18
N ARG A 99 3.72 -20.81 -1.16
CA ARG A 99 2.34 -20.67 -1.62
C ARG A 99 2.08 -21.70 -2.71
N GLU A 100 0.84 -22.13 -2.81
CA GLU A 100 0.41 -22.87 -4.00
C GLU A 100 0.53 -21.93 -5.20
N ASP A 101 1.08 -22.47 -6.30
CA ASP A 101 1.22 -21.69 -7.53
C ASP A 101 -0.17 -21.25 -7.98
N TYR A 102 -0.41 -19.96 -7.86
CA TYR A 102 -1.52 -19.33 -8.56
C TYR A 102 -1.16 -19.40 -10.04
N VAL A 103 -2.05 -19.97 -10.82
CA VAL A 103 -1.96 -19.84 -12.27
C VAL A 103 -2.07 -18.34 -12.57
N GLU A 104 -0.95 -17.71 -12.88
CA GLU A 104 -0.96 -16.34 -13.40
C GLU A 104 -1.79 -16.37 -14.67
N TYR A 105 -2.92 -15.69 -14.65
CA TYR A 105 -3.66 -15.42 -15.87
C TYR A 105 -2.79 -14.50 -16.72
N GLU A 106 -2.39 -14.94 -17.89
CA GLU A 106 -1.53 -14.22 -18.84
C GLU A 106 -2.12 -12.87 -19.31
N SER A 107 -3.41 -12.60 -19.04
CA SER A 107 -4.05 -11.35 -19.41
C SER A 107 -4.36 -10.49 -18.18
N GLU A 108 -3.99 -9.22 -18.22
CA GLU A 108 -4.43 -8.25 -17.21
C GLU A 108 -5.96 -8.14 -17.20
N SER A 109 -6.53 -8.17 -15.99
CA SER A 109 -7.97 -8.02 -15.84
C SER A 109 -8.43 -6.63 -16.28
N THR A 110 -9.67 -6.50 -16.76
CA THR A 110 -10.29 -5.19 -17.07
C THR A 110 -10.23 -4.25 -15.87
N ALA A 111 -10.28 -4.78 -14.65
CA ALA A 111 -10.12 -3.99 -13.42
C ALA A 111 -8.71 -3.37 -13.32
N THR A 112 -7.67 -4.16 -13.55
CA THR A 112 -6.27 -3.66 -13.53
C THR A 112 -6.04 -2.59 -14.59
N LYS A 113 -6.51 -2.83 -15.81
CA LYS A 113 -6.45 -1.86 -16.90
C LYS A 113 -7.19 -0.57 -16.57
N PHE A 114 -8.39 -0.66 -15.99
CA PHE A 114 -9.15 0.51 -15.55
C PHE A 114 -8.38 1.37 -14.56
N HIS A 115 -7.74 0.77 -13.55
CA HIS A 115 -6.91 1.51 -12.59
C HIS A 115 -5.74 2.21 -13.29
N GLN A 116 -4.99 1.51 -14.14
CA GLN A 116 -3.82 2.06 -14.85
C GLN A 116 -4.20 3.24 -15.75
N PHE A 117 -5.27 3.13 -16.53
CA PHE A 117 -5.73 4.21 -17.41
C PHE A 117 -6.25 5.40 -16.61
N SER A 118 -7.05 5.16 -15.58
CA SER A 118 -7.55 6.22 -14.72
C SER A 118 -6.43 7.01 -14.06
N GLN A 119 -5.41 6.32 -13.56
CA GLN A 119 -4.24 6.94 -12.96
C GLN A 119 -3.49 7.83 -13.96
N LYS A 120 -3.26 7.35 -15.18
CA LYS A 120 -2.56 8.12 -16.22
C LYS A 120 -3.33 9.37 -16.66
N LEU A 121 -4.67 9.28 -16.75
CA LEU A 121 -5.50 10.35 -17.26
C LEU A 121 -5.83 11.42 -16.23
N LEU A 122 -5.85 11.08 -14.94
CA LEU A 122 -6.34 11.98 -13.90
C LEU A 122 -5.22 12.77 -13.21
N VAL A 123 -3.98 12.30 -13.26
CA VAL A 123 -2.86 12.99 -12.60
C VAL A 123 -2.50 14.27 -13.35
N ASN A 124 -2.39 15.37 -12.59
CA ASN A 124 -2.07 16.71 -13.09
C ASN A 124 -3.08 17.27 -14.09
N ASN A 125 -4.28 16.73 -14.16
CA ASN A 125 -5.36 17.22 -14.98
C ASN A 125 -6.34 18.02 -14.12
N GLU A 126 -6.60 19.26 -14.52
CA GLU A 126 -7.53 20.16 -13.80
C GLU A 126 -8.97 20.05 -14.34
N ASN A 127 -9.14 19.45 -15.52
CA ASN A 127 -10.45 19.28 -16.15
C ASN A 127 -10.64 17.85 -16.65
N PHE A 128 -11.26 17.01 -15.81
CA PHE A 128 -11.43 15.58 -16.08
C PHE A 128 -12.35 15.26 -17.27
N SER A 129 -13.11 16.22 -17.76
CA SER A 129 -14.13 16.04 -18.82
C SER A 129 -13.71 16.58 -20.19
N ASP A 130 -12.48 17.06 -20.34
CA ASP A 130 -12.02 17.67 -21.58
C ASP A 130 -11.91 16.68 -22.74
N ASN A 131 -12.07 17.20 -23.97
CA ASN A 131 -11.89 16.41 -25.19
C ASN A 131 -10.46 15.84 -25.30
N GLU A 132 -9.46 16.53 -24.76
CA GLU A 132 -8.08 16.04 -24.69
C GLU A 132 -7.98 14.75 -23.87
N ASN A 133 -8.78 14.60 -22.82
CA ASN A 133 -8.83 13.38 -22.03
C ASN A 133 -9.46 12.21 -22.79
N ILE A 134 -10.47 12.49 -23.61
CA ILE A 134 -11.09 11.48 -24.46
C ILE A 134 -10.11 11.03 -25.56
N GLU A 135 -9.37 11.95 -26.16
CA GLU A 135 -8.34 11.61 -27.14
C GLU A 135 -7.21 10.79 -26.49
N SER A 136 -6.75 11.20 -25.32
CA SER A 136 -5.75 10.46 -24.55
C SER A 136 -6.23 9.07 -24.12
N PHE A 137 -7.50 8.95 -23.72
CA PHE A 137 -8.12 7.65 -23.43
C PHE A 137 -8.09 6.74 -24.66
N ASN A 138 -8.52 7.26 -25.83
CA ASN A 138 -8.53 6.50 -27.07
C ASN A 138 -7.12 6.06 -27.49
N GLN A 139 -6.10 6.89 -27.28
CA GLN A 139 -4.71 6.52 -27.54
C GLN A 139 -4.22 5.41 -26.63
N LEU A 140 -4.54 5.49 -25.32
CA LEU A 140 -4.12 4.50 -24.34
C LEU A 140 -4.82 3.14 -24.49
N THR A 141 -5.99 3.12 -25.10
CA THR A 141 -6.81 1.90 -25.28
C THR A 141 -6.85 1.40 -26.71
N ASN A 142 -5.99 1.91 -27.61
CA ASN A 142 -6.01 1.56 -29.02
C ASN A 142 -5.66 0.08 -29.32
N GLU A 143 -4.95 -0.57 -28.42
CA GLU A 143 -4.58 -2.00 -28.51
C GLU A 143 -5.66 -2.93 -27.94
N GLU A 144 -6.67 -2.39 -27.26
CA GLU A 144 -7.76 -3.18 -26.69
C GLU A 144 -8.82 -3.54 -27.74
N ASP A 145 -9.46 -4.68 -27.55
CA ASP A 145 -10.64 -5.01 -28.33
C ASP A 145 -11.80 -4.02 -28.08
N GLU A 146 -12.72 -3.94 -29.01
CA GLU A 146 -13.81 -2.95 -28.99
C GLU A 146 -14.67 -3.07 -27.71
N VAL A 147 -14.98 -4.28 -27.28
CA VAL A 147 -15.84 -4.54 -26.10
C VAL A 147 -15.14 -4.10 -24.83
N THR A 148 -13.86 -4.46 -24.67
CA THR A 148 -13.04 -4.04 -23.53
C THR A 148 -12.90 -2.51 -23.48
N ARG A 149 -12.65 -1.88 -24.63
CA ARG A 149 -12.53 -0.41 -24.74
C ARG A 149 -13.82 0.30 -24.34
N GLU A 150 -14.98 -0.17 -24.81
CA GLU A 150 -16.28 0.40 -24.41
C GLU A 150 -16.53 0.27 -22.91
N GLN A 151 -16.24 -0.88 -22.32
CA GLN A 151 -16.37 -1.10 -20.87
C GLN A 151 -15.47 -0.17 -20.07
N LEU A 152 -14.22 -0.03 -20.47
CA LEU A 152 -13.26 0.88 -19.83
C LEU A 152 -13.73 2.33 -19.94
N PHE A 153 -14.23 2.75 -21.09
CA PHE A 153 -14.72 4.10 -21.32
C PHE A 153 -15.93 4.43 -20.46
N LEU A 154 -16.90 3.53 -20.37
CA LEU A 154 -18.08 3.69 -19.51
C LEU A 154 -17.67 3.84 -18.03
N LYS A 155 -16.74 2.99 -17.56
CA LYS A 155 -16.22 3.09 -16.18
C LYS A 155 -15.49 4.42 -15.94
N TYR A 156 -14.70 4.87 -16.91
CA TYR A 156 -14.00 6.15 -16.83
C TYR A 156 -14.98 7.34 -16.78
N GLN A 157 -16.01 7.37 -17.63
CA GLN A 157 -17.04 8.41 -17.59
C GLN A 157 -17.78 8.45 -16.25
N GLN A 158 -18.10 7.28 -15.68
CA GLN A 158 -18.73 7.20 -14.37
C GLN A 158 -17.80 7.74 -13.27
N LEU A 159 -16.51 7.41 -13.31
CA LEU A 159 -15.51 7.93 -12.39
C LEU A 159 -15.41 9.45 -12.46
N VAL A 160 -15.26 10.00 -13.68
CA VAL A 160 -15.17 11.44 -13.92
C VAL A 160 -16.43 12.16 -13.43
N SER A 161 -17.62 11.58 -13.69
CA SER A 161 -18.88 12.14 -13.18
C SER A 161 -18.91 12.25 -11.65
N GLN A 162 -18.28 11.31 -10.94
CA GLN A 162 -18.18 11.41 -9.48
C GLN A 162 -17.14 12.44 -9.03
N LEU A 163 -15.99 12.50 -9.69
CA LEU A 163 -14.94 13.47 -9.37
C LEU A 163 -15.36 14.91 -9.59
N ASN A 164 -16.17 15.17 -10.62
CA ASN A 164 -16.71 16.50 -10.91
C ASN A 164 -17.70 17.05 -9.86
N ASN A 165 -18.11 16.22 -8.89
CA ASN A 165 -18.88 16.69 -7.74
C ASN A 165 -18.01 17.37 -6.67
N TYR A 166 -16.70 17.38 -6.84
CA TYR A 166 -15.74 17.93 -5.88
C TYR A 166 -15.07 19.17 -6.48
N ASP A 167 -15.59 20.33 -6.13
CA ASP A 167 -14.99 21.60 -6.51
C ASP A 167 -13.57 21.70 -5.91
N ASP A 168 -12.62 22.29 -6.63
CA ASP A 168 -11.22 22.46 -6.22
C ASP A 168 -10.44 21.15 -5.98
N LEU A 169 -10.91 20.01 -6.52
CA LEU A 169 -10.17 18.76 -6.49
C LEU A 169 -8.97 18.83 -7.44
N LYS A 170 -7.77 18.59 -6.89
CA LYS A 170 -6.51 18.51 -7.64
C LYS A 170 -5.82 17.19 -7.34
N ILE A 171 -5.76 16.31 -8.34
CA ILE A 171 -5.05 15.03 -8.27
C ILE A 171 -3.61 15.27 -8.71
N LYS A 172 -2.65 14.92 -7.86
CA LYS A 172 -1.23 15.21 -8.10
C LYS A 172 -0.37 13.98 -8.32
N GLU A 173 -0.73 12.86 -7.71
CA GLU A 173 0.09 11.66 -7.73
C GLU A 173 -0.79 10.43 -7.90
N ALA A 174 -0.29 9.46 -8.67
CA ALA A 174 -0.83 8.11 -8.73
C ALA A 174 0.06 7.14 -7.94
N GLU A 175 -0.51 6.01 -7.54
CA GLU A 175 0.20 4.96 -6.82
C GLU A 175 0.94 5.47 -5.58
N TYR A 176 0.31 6.39 -4.83
CA TYR A 176 0.95 7.05 -3.70
C TYR A 176 1.09 6.11 -2.51
N ILE A 177 2.33 5.91 -2.07
CA ILE A 177 2.62 4.98 -0.97
C ILE A 177 2.41 5.68 0.37
N LEU A 178 1.54 5.10 1.17
CA LEU A 178 1.19 5.54 2.51
C LEU A 178 1.51 4.45 3.52
N GLY A 179 1.89 4.84 4.71
CA GLY A 179 2.13 3.88 5.77
C GLY A 179 2.52 4.53 7.08
N PHE A 180 2.56 3.70 8.11
CA PHE A 180 2.97 4.06 9.46
C PHE A 180 3.42 2.83 10.22
N THR A 181 4.02 3.04 11.39
CA THR A 181 4.54 1.96 12.23
C THR A 181 3.90 2.00 13.62
N CYS A 182 3.40 0.87 14.07
CA CYS A 182 2.96 0.66 15.46
C CYS A 182 3.99 -0.16 16.22
N ILE A 183 4.35 0.28 17.42
CA ILE A 183 5.30 -0.44 18.29
C ILE A 183 4.59 -0.86 19.57
N VAL A 184 4.50 -2.17 19.77
CA VAL A 184 3.85 -2.78 20.93
C VAL A 184 4.76 -3.81 21.57
N ASP A 185 4.43 -4.24 22.80
CA ASP A 185 5.09 -5.35 23.45
C ASP A 185 4.70 -6.67 22.77
N GLY A 186 5.66 -7.56 22.61
CA GLY A 186 5.45 -8.84 21.95
C GLY A 186 6.53 -9.85 22.20
N LYS A 187 6.61 -10.88 21.36
CA LYS A 187 7.55 -12.01 21.50
C LYS A 187 8.67 -11.91 20.48
N GLY A 188 9.83 -12.37 20.88
CA GLY A 188 10.99 -12.53 20.02
C GLY A 188 11.79 -13.76 20.37
N LEU A 189 12.90 -13.95 19.65
CA LEU A 189 13.84 -15.03 19.93
C LEU A 189 15.22 -14.44 20.25
N ARG A 190 15.81 -14.89 21.34
CA ARG A 190 17.17 -14.54 21.71
C ARG A 190 17.89 -15.77 22.27
N ASP A 191 19.01 -16.11 21.68
CA ASP A 191 19.83 -17.27 22.10
C ASP A 191 18.99 -18.57 22.19
N GLY A 192 18.08 -18.77 21.20
CA GLY A 192 17.18 -19.94 21.15
C GLY A 192 16.02 -19.92 22.15
N LYS A 193 15.85 -18.84 22.92
CA LYS A 193 14.76 -18.69 23.89
C LYS A 193 13.77 -17.61 23.48
N ILE A 194 12.47 -17.87 23.72
CA ILE A 194 11.43 -16.88 23.56
C ILE A 194 11.60 -15.82 24.65
N VAL A 195 11.65 -14.56 24.23
CA VAL A 195 11.80 -13.40 25.11
C VAL A 195 10.74 -12.36 24.81
N ASP A 196 10.42 -11.56 25.83
CA ASP A 196 9.61 -10.35 25.63
C ASP A 196 10.48 -9.25 25.02
N GLN A 197 9.96 -8.62 23.96
CA GLN A 197 10.62 -7.50 23.28
C GLN A 197 9.60 -6.58 22.62
N LYS A 198 10.04 -5.42 22.17
CA LYS A 198 9.23 -4.57 21.29
C LYS A 198 9.13 -5.18 19.90
N VAL A 199 7.93 -5.05 19.31
CA VAL A 199 7.65 -5.46 17.94
C VAL A 199 7.09 -4.25 17.19
N ALA A 200 7.72 -3.92 16.08
CA ALA A 200 7.27 -2.89 15.17
C ALA A 200 6.43 -3.53 14.04
N THR A 201 5.16 -3.23 14.01
CA THR A 201 4.31 -3.59 12.87
C THR A 201 4.26 -2.41 11.91
N ILE A 202 4.76 -2.63 10.69
CA ILE A 202 4.83 -1.62 9.64
C ILE A 202 3.66 -1.88 8.71
N TYR A 203 2.70 -0.95 8.71
CA TYR A 203 1.55 -0.97 7.82
C TYR A 203 1.85 -0.15 6.58
N THR A 204 1.61 -0.73 5.41
CA THR A 204 1.81 -0.05 4.13
C THR A 204 0.61 -0.24 3.21
N GLY A 205 0.31 0.79 2.44
CA GLY A 205 -0.69 0.75 1.38
C GLY A 205 -0.29 1.65 0.23
N LYS A 206 -0.71 1.29 -0.96
CA LYS A 206 -0.55 2.11 -2.15
C LYS A 206 -1.95 2.52 -2.59
N SER A 207 -2.24 3.82 -2.51
CA SER A 207 -3.51 4.37 -3.00
C SER A 207 -3.45 4.55 -4.51
N ASP A 208 -4.60 4.50 -5.16
CA ASP A 208 -4.66 4.74 -6.60
C ASP A 208 -4.28 6.18 -6.95
N LEU A 209 -4.81 7.14 -6.20
CA LEU A 209 -4.58 8.56 -6.44
C LEU A 209 -4.44 9.34 -5.13
N ALA A 210 -3.67 10.41 -5.16
CA ALA A 210 -3.52 11.35 -4.05
C ALA A 210 -3.49 12.79 -4.55
N GLY A 211 -3.99 13.73 -3.72
CA GLY A 211 -4.06 15.13 -4.10
C GLY A 211 -4.56 16.04 -2.98
N ARG A 212 -5.30 17.07 -3.39
CA ARG A 212 -5.93 18.02 -2.49
C ARG A 212 -7.36 18.35 -2.94
N LEU A 213 -8.21 18.58 -1.96
CA LEU A 213 -9.53 19.18 -2.10
C LEU A 213 -9.47 20.55 -1.42
N GLY A 214 -9.27 21.62 -2.21
CA GLY A 214 -8.81 22.88 -1.66
C GLY A 214 -7.47 22.71 -0.93
N ASP A 215 -7.43 23.03 0.37
CA ASP A 215 -6.26 22.85 1.22
C ASP A 215 -6.21 21.50 1.95
N THR A 216 -7.28 20.72 1.88
CA THR A 216 -7.39 19.43 2.58
C THR A 216 -6.73 18.31 1.77
N PRO A 217 -5.82 17.53 2.34
CA PRO A 217 -5.29 16.33 1.69
C PRO A 217 -6.39 15.32 1.39
N ILE A 218 -6.36 14.75 0.19
CA ILE A 218 -7.31 13.74 -0.24
C ILE A 218 -6.59 12.51 -0.79
N ILE A 219 -7.08 11.35 -0.41
CA ILE A 219 -6.67 10.05 -0.91
C ILE A 219 -7.85 9.40 -1.61
N ILE A 220 -7.64 8.89 -2.81
CA ILE A 220 -8.69 8.28 -3.61
C ILE A 220 -8.28 6.84 -3.92
N GLU A 221 -9.19 5.94 -3.65
CA GLU A 221 -9.07 4.53 -3.95
C GLU A 221 -10.21 4.10 -4.88
N LEU A 222 -9.87 3.52 -6.00
CA LEU A 222 -10.82 3.03 -7.00
C LEU A 222 -11.17 1.57 -6.70
N LYS A 223 -12.42 1.22 -6.78
CA LYS A 223 -12.92 -0.14 -6.56
C LYS A 223 -13.82 -0.56 -7.72
N THR A 224 -13.54 -1.71 -8.29
CA THR A 224 -14.39 -2.34 -9.33
C THR A 224 -15.31 -3.42 -8.75
N ARG A 225 -15.48 -3.40 -7.43
CA ARG A 225 -16.35 -4.28 -6.65
C ARG A 225 -17.25 -3.47 -5.71
N PRO A 226 -18.31 -4.06 -5.14
CA PRO A 226 -19.09 -3.41 -4.08
C PRO A 226 -18.28 -3.09 -2.83
N GLU A 227 -18.79 -2.16 -2.01
CA GLU A 227 -18.23 -1.83 -0.69
C GLU A 227 -18.19 -3.09 0.22
N THR A 228 -17.10 -3.23 0.95
CA THR A 228 -16.93 -4.25 1.98
C THR A 228 -16.54 -3.62 3.32
N PRO A 229 -16.75 -4.32 4.46
CA PRO A 229 -16.37 -3.80 5.78
C PRO A 229 -14.88 -3.44 5.90
N GLU A 230 -14.02 -4.15 5.17
CA GLU A 230 -12.57 -3.97 5.17
C GLU A 230 -12.15 -2.62 4.57
N ASP A 231 -12.96 -2.04 3.69
CA ASP A 231 -12.68 -0.72 3.08
C ASP A 231 -12.61 0.39 4.15
N SER A 232 -13.32 0.23 5.26
CA SER A 232 -13.20 1.14 6.40
C SER A 232 -11.82 1.07 7.08
N LEU A 233 -11.25 -0.11 7.18
CA LEU A 233 -9.92 -0.32 7.78
C LEU A 233 -8.82 0.20 6.84
N GLU A 234 -9.00 0.01 5.54
CA GLU A 234 -8.13 0.56 4.50
C GLU A 234 -8.12 2.10 4.54
N ALA A 235 -9.31 2.73 4.66
CA ALA A 235 -9.40 4.19 4.79
C ALA A 235 -8.65 4.72 6.03
N GLN A 236 -8.75 4.03 7.16
CA GLN A 236 -8.02 4.38 8.38
C GLN A 236 -6.50 4.25 8.19
N LEU A 237 -6.03 3.21 7.48
CA LEU A 237 -4.62 3.05 7.13
C LEU A 237 -4.13 4.25 6.31
N TYR A 238 -4.87 4.62 5.28
CA TYR A 238 -4.52 5.76 4.44
C TYR A 238 -4.53 7.08 5.19
N ALA A 239 -5.55 7.32 6.02
CA ALA A 239 -5.66 8.54 6.79
C ALA A 239 -4.49 8.70 7.78
N LEU A 240 -4.13 7.65 8.52
CA LEU A 240 -2.97 7.66 9.42
C LEU A 240 -1.66 7.88 8.68
N GLY A 241 -1.47 7.21 7.53
CA GLY A 241 -0.28 7.42 6.71
C GLY A 241 -0.19 8.83 6.16
N ALA A 242 -1.31 9.40 5.71
CA ALA A 242 -1.36 10.72 5.10
C ALA A 242 -1.21 11.86 6.12
N SER A 243 -1.76 11.71 7.32
CA SER A 243 -1.83 12.79 8.33
C SER A 243 -0.47 13.41 8.65
N GLN A 244 0.58 12.61 8.70
CA GLN A 244 1.94 13.09 8.97
C GLN A 244 2.73 13.39 7.71
N LEU A 245 2.58 12.59 6.65
CA LEU A 245 3.33 12.78 5.40
C LEU A 245 2.91 14.05 4.67
N MET A 246 1.61 14.35 4.65
CA MET A 246 1.06 15.54 3.99
C MET A 246 1.01 16.75 4.91
N LYS A 247 1.49 16.64 6.16
CA LYS A 247 1.53 17.71 7.16
C LYS A 247 0.19 18.43 7.31
N SER A 248 -0.91 17.69 7.32
CA SER A 248 -2.23 18.23 7.58
C SER A 248 -2.44 18.38 9.08
N GLU A 249 -2.78 19.58 9.51
CA GLU A 249 -3.08 19.88 10.91
C GLU A 249 -4.58 19.70 11.24
N SER A 250 -5.43 19.58 10.21
CA SER A 250 -6.88 19.61 10.42
C SER A 250 -7.59 18.31 10.06
N GLU A 251 -7.58 17.91 8.81
CA GLU A 251 -8.42 16.82 8.33
C GLU A 251 -7.75 16.08 7.16
N ILE A 252 -8.05 14.78 7.02
CA ILE A 252 -7.73 13.97 5.84
C ILE A 252 -9.04 13.45 5.25
N VAL A 253 -9.21 13.57 3.95
CA VAL A 253 -10.34 12.98 3.22
C VAL A 253 -9.89 11.71 2.51
N VAL A 254 -10.65 10.63 2.67
CA VAL A 254 -10.46 9.38 1.92
C VAL A 254 -11.72 9.07 1.14
N LEU A 255 -11.59 9.01 -0.18
CA LEU A 255 -12.67 8.61 -1.08
C LEU A 255 -12.45 7.18 -1.56
N HIS A 256 -13.43 6.32 -1.35
CA HIS A 256 -13.56 5.08 -2.10
C HIS A 256 -14.58 5.32 -3.22
N ILE A 257 -14.16 5.16 -4.45
CA ILE A 257 -15.04 5.30 -5.63
C ILE A 257 -15.27 3.90 -6.20
N TYR A 258 -16.49 3.43 -6.03
CA TYR A 258 -16.93 2.12 -6.49
C TYR A 258 -17.51 2.27 -7.89
N VAL A 259 -16.83 1.70 -8.89
CA VAL A 259 -17.25 1.75 -10.29
C VAL A 259 -17.62 0.33 -10.73
N SER A 260 -18.90 0.16 -11.05
CA SER A 260 -19.43 -1.09 -11.64
C SER A 260 -19.86 -0.85 -13.08
N ASP A 261 -20.34 -1.87 -13.78
CA ASP A 261 -20.73 -1.74 -15.18
C ASP A 261 -21.89 -0.77 -15.40
N ASN A 262 -22.72 -0.53 -14.38
CA ASN A 262 -23.94 0.26 -14.54
C ASN A 262 -24.00 1.53 -13.69
N LYS A 263 -23.11 1.68 -12.69
CA LYS A 263 -23.14 2.83 -11.77
C LYS A 263 -21.81 3.05 -11.07
N ALA A 264 -21.59 4.30 -10.67
CA ALA A 264 -20.58 4.63 -9.69
C ALA A 264 -21.21 5.13 -8.39
N ALA A 265 -20.53 4.89 -7.29
CA ALA A 265 -20.89 5.39 -5.98
C ALA A 265 -19.64 5.84 -5.23
N VAL A 266 -19.76 6.88 -4.42
CA VAL A 266 -18.66 7.39 -3.61
C VAL A 266 -18.95 7.16 -2.15
N LYS A 267 -17.96 6.68 -1.42
CA LYS A 267 -17.95 6.67 0.03
C LYS A 267 -16.86 7.61 0.50
N GLU A 268 -17.28 8.76 0.95
CA GLU A 268 -16.39 9.75 1.56
C GLU A 268 -16.26 9.47 3.06
N ARG A 269 -15.02 9.51 3.55
CA ARG A 269 -14.69 9.42 4.97
C ARG A 269 -13.74 10.54 5.33
N ARG A 270 -14.07 11.30 6.37
CA ARG A 270 -13.27 12.40 6.89
C ARG A 270 -12.65 12.02 8.21
N PHE A 271 -11.37 12.29 8.35
CA PHE A 271 -10.59 11.94 9.51
C PHE A 271 -10.00 13.21 10.14
N GLY A 272 -10.72 13.76 11.11
CA GLY A 272 -10.20 14.78 12.01
C GLY A 272 -9.36 14.16 13.13
N LEU A 273 -8.97 14.97 14.10
CA LEU A 273 -8.09 14.51 15.19
C LEU A 273 -8.69 13.33 15.97
N SER A 274 -10.00 13.35 16.24
CA SER A 274 -10.66 12.30 17.02
C SER A 274 -10.75 10.98 16.27
N GLU A 275 -11.03 11.03 14.97
CA GLU A 275 -11.06 9.86 14.09
C GLU A 275 -9.67 9.26 13.90
N LEU A 276 -8.64 10.10 13.78
CA LEU A 276 -7.24 9.67 13.70
C LEU A 276 -6.77 9.00 15.00
N GLU A 277 -7.11 9.53 16.18
CA GLU A 277 -6.78 8.90 17.46
C GLU A 277 -7.53 7.57 17.64
N SER A 278 -8.79 7.49 17.22
CA SER A 278 -9.55 6.24 17.21
C SER A 278 -8.93 5.19 16.26
N ALA A 279 -8.52 5.61 15.06
CA ALA A 279 -7.84 4.75 14.11
C ALA A 279 -6.51 4.24 14.68
N LYS A 280 -5.71 5.12 15.30
CA LYS A 280 -4.45 4.79 15.93
C LYS A 280 -4.63 3.72 17.02
N ALA A 281 -5.58 3.91 17.93
CA ALA A 281 -5.87 2.95 18.99
C ALA A 281 -6.26 1.57 18.39
N LYS A 282 -7.05 1.56 17.32
CA LYS A 282 -7.43 0.34 16.61
C LYS A 282 -6.22 -0.38 16.01
N PHE A 283 -5.32 0.33 15.36
CA PHE A 283 -4.10 -0.27 14.79
C PHE A 283 -3.10 -0.71 15.85
N GLU A 284 -3.04 -0.05 17.00
CA GLU A 284 -2.29 -0.55 18.17
C GLU A 284 -2.84 -1.90 18.65
N ASP A 285 -4.18 -2.04 18.69
CA ASP A 285 -4.79 -3.31 19.06
C ASP A 285 -4.56 -4.41 18.02
N ILE A 286 -4.72 -4.10 16.74
CA ILE A 286 -4.40 -5.03 15.64
C ILE A 286 -2.94 -5.48 15.72
N SER A 287 -2.01 -4.59 16.06
CA SER A 287 -0.57 -4.87 16.14
C SER A 287 -0.20 -5.88 17.24
N LYS A 288 -1.07 -6.10 18.23
CA LYS A 288 -0.87 -7.15 19.24
C LYS A 288 -0.86 -8.55 18.63
N LYS A 289 -1.60 -8.77 17.52
CA LYS A 289 -1.62 -10.05 16.81
C LYS A 289 -0.24 -10.40 16.26
N PRO A 290 0.34 -9.64 15.30
CA PRO A 290 1.68 -9.94 14.80
C PRO A 290 2.76 -9.87 15.89
N ALA A 291 2.56 -9.10 16.94
CA ALA A 291 3.48 -9.04 18.06
C ALA A 291 3.50 -10.33 18.91
N SER A 292 2.39 -11.06 18.96
CA SER A 292 2.29 -12.34 19.69
C SER A 292 2.90 -13.53 18.94
N TRP A 293 3.14 -13.41 17.62
CA TRP A 293 3.69 -14.53 16.85
C TRP A 293 5.07 -14.91 17.32
N ILE A 294 5.28 -16.20 17.57
CA ILE A 294 6.55 -16.74 18.05
C ILE A 294 7.47 -16.98 16.85
N PRO A 295 8.65 -16.34 16.76
CA PRO A 295 9.60 -16.62 15.68
C PRO A 295 9.89 -18.10 15.55
N PHE A 296 9.88 -18.62 14.32
CA PHE A 296 10.10 -20.05 13.96
C PHE A 296 9.02 -21.03 14.42
N ASP A 297 7.92 -20.56 15.03
CA ASP A 297 6.76 -21.39 15.33
C ASP A 297 5.59 -21.00 14.41
N ALA A 298 5.52 -21.60 13.23
CA ALA A 298 4.53 -21.30 12.22
C ALA A 298 3.09 -21.70 12.64
N LEU A 299 2.93 -22.43 13.73
CA LEU A 299 1.64 -22.82 14.29
C LEU A 299 1.17 -21.89 15.42
N SER A 300 2.05 -21.01 15.93
CA SER A 300 1.72 -20.08 17.01
C SER A 300 0.64 -19.04 16.65
N PRO A 301 0.49 -18.57 15.39
CA PRO A 301 -0.59 -17.65 15.04
C PRO A 301 -1.96 -18.34 15.08
N ASN A 302 -2.97 -17.61 15.57
CA ASN A 302 -4.33 -18.10 15.59
C ASN A 302 -4.86 -18.36 14.17
N TYR A 303 -5.72 -19.35 14.03
CA TYR A 303 -6.42 -19.59 12.77
C TYR A 303 -7.92 -19.35 12.93
N ASN A 304 -8.55 -19.07 11.82
CA ASN A 304 -9.99 -18.95 11.73
C ASN A 304 -10.45 -19.58 10.40
N VAL A 305 -11.42 -20.47 10.48
CA VAL A 305 -11.97 -21.16 9.31
C VAL A 305 -13.19 -20.39 8.81
N GLY A 306 -13.27 -20.17 7.50
CA GLY A 306 -14.36 -19.46 6.86
C GLY A 306 -14.31 -19.61 5.33
N GLU A 307 -15.21 -18.91 4.63
CA GLU A 307 -15.30 -18.95 3.16
C GLU A 307 -13.97 -18.57 2.47
N TRP A 308 -13.16 -17.72 3.10
CA TRP A 308 -11.83 -17.36 2.60
C TRP A 308 -10.84 -18.53 2.53
N CYS A 309 -11.13 -19.67 3.18
CA CYS A 309 -10.28 -20.86 3.11
C CYS A 309 -10.31 -21.51 1.73
N GLU A 310 -11.40 -21.34 0.98
CA GLU A 310 -11.51 -21.88 -0.39
C GLU A 310 -10.49 -21.24 -1.33
N PHE A 311 -10.14 -19.98 -1.08
CA PHE A 311 -9.20 -19.18 -1.87
C PHE A 311 -7.87 -18.93 -1.13
N CYS A 312 -7.58 -19.76 -0.12
CA CYS A 312 -6.36 -19.60 0.67
C CYS A 312 -5.17 -20.24 -0.06
N GLU A 313 -4.12 -19.45 -0.26
CA GLU A 313 -2.86 -19.86 -0.86
C GLU A 313 -2.10 -20.93 -0.06
N PHE A 314 -2.57 -21.26 1.14
CA PHE A 314 -2.01 -22.28 2.03
C PHE A 314 -2.99 -23.41 2.33
N LYS A 315 -4.04 -23.54 1.53
CA LYS A 315 -5.15 -24.50 1.75
C LYS A 315 -4.66 -25.92 1.97
N ASN A 316 -3.75 -26.40 1.11
CA ASN A 316 -3.24 -27.77 1.19
C ASN A 316 -2.22 -27.96 2.32
N THR A 317 -1.60 -26.90 2.79
CA THR A 317 -0.65 -26.93 3.91
C THR A 317 -1.38 -26.81 5.26
N CYS A 318 -2.58 -26.22 5.26
CA CYS A 318 -3.35 -25.96 6.48
C CYS A 318 -4.04 -27.22 6.98
N ILE A 319 -3.56 -27.76 8.11
CA ILE A 319 -4.11 -28.96 8.75
C ILE A 319 -5.56 -28.76 9.21
N GLU A 320 -5.96 -27.54 9.53
CA GLU A 320 -7.27 -27.18 10.06
C GLU A 320 -8.37 -27.17 8.98
N PHE A 321 -7.98 -27.20 7.71
CA PHE A 321 -8.91 -27.22 6.58
C PHE A 321 -9.17 -28.65 6.04
N ARG A 322 -8.44 -29.65 6.49
CA ARG A 322 -8.55 -31.06 6.03
C ARG A 322 -9.72 -31.79 6.64
#